data_da13ccbd94a3d8e6dc715cfcc33ee549
#
_entry.id   da13ccbd94a3d8e6dc715cfcc33ee549
#
_cell.length_a   1.000
_cell.length_b   1.000
_cell.length_c   1.000
_cell.angle_alpha   90.00
_cell.angle_beta   90.00
_cell.angle_gamma   90.00
#
_symmetry.space_group_name_H-M   'P 1'
#
loop_
_entity.id
_entity.type
_entity.pdbx_description
1 polymer ?
#
loop_
_entity_poly.entity_id
_entity_poly.type
_entity_poly.pdbx_seq_one_letter_code
_entity_poly.pdbx_strand_id
1 'polypeptide(L)'
;YYLRSVRNCGNNSAIKYIKNLGKIVRICLGNGWLAVDPYLNYKPKQNTVYREVLTKEELSRIKEKKFSMERVGTVRDMFVFSCYTGLAYVDVCKLKRSELVKGTDGNLWIYTSRKKTDTLSRIPVLPAALAIIKAYESHPQCIVKDTLLPMLSNQKMNAYCAPVKVL
;
A
#
# COMPACT_ATOMS: atom_id res chain seq x y z
N TYR A 1 -24.27 11.59 -16.11
CA TYR A 1 -24.77 10.53 -16.99
C TYR A 1 -23.62 9.73 -17.62
N TYR A 2 -22.79 10.31 -18.51
CA TYR A 2 -21.79 9.62 -19.33
C TYR A 2 -20.87 8.68 -18.53
N LEU A 3 -20.27 9.15 -17.43
CA LEU A 3 -19.35 8.33 -16.63
C LEU A 3 -20.02 7.10 -16.01
N ARG A 4 -21.27 7.19 -15.59
CA ARG A 4 -21.97 6.09 -14.93
C ARG A 4 -22.65 5.16 -15.92
N SER A 5 -23.34 5.71 -16.94
CA SER A 5 -24.18 4.92 -17.85
C SER A 5 -23.43 4.40 -19.08
N VAL A 6 -22.49 5.19 -19.62
CA VAL A 6 -21.75 4.79 -20.84
C VAL A 6 -20.41 4.12 -20.46
N ARG A 7 -19.68 4.71 -19.50
CA ARG A 7 -18.38 4.19 -19.05
C ARG A 7 -18.46 3.20 -17.89
N ASN A 8 -19.65 2.95 -17.39
CA ASN A 8 -19.94 2.04 -16.27
C ASN A 8 -19.04 2.27 -15.02
N CYS A 9 -18.72 3.53 -14.74
CA CYS A 9 -17.92 3.89 -13.58
C CYS A 9 -18.75 3.84 -12.30
N GLY A 10 -18.21 3.26 -11.24
CA GLY A 10 -18.81 3.36 -9.90
C GLY A 10 -18.91 4.81 -9.43
N ASN A 11 -19.87 5.10 -8.53
CA ASN A 11 -20.17 6.46 -8.06
C ASN A 11 -18.92 7.24 -7.61
N ASN A 12 -18.11 6.65 -6.73
CA ASN A 12 -16.94 7.34 -6.19
C ASN A 12 -15.85 7.58 -7.24
N SER A 13 -15.73 6.69 -8.23
CA SER A 13 -14.83 6.88 -9.38
C SER A 13 -15.30 8.03 -10.27
N ALA A 14 -16.59 8.08 -10.58
CA ALA A 14 -17.18 9.17 -11.35
C ALA A 14 -16.97 10.53 -10.66
N ILE A 15 -17.20 10.60 -9.33
CA ILE A 15 -16.95 11.81 -8.54
C ILE A 15 -15.47 12.22 -8.58
N LYS A 16 -14.54 11.27 -8.54
CA LYS A 16 -13.10 11.57 -8.65
C LYS A 16 -12.76 12.25 -10.00
N TYR A 17 -13.33 11.77 -11.11
CA TYR A 17 -13.17 12.40 -12.42
C TYR A 17 -13.77 13.80 -12.46
N ILE A 18 -14.97 13.98 -11.89
CA ILE A 18 -15.62 15.30 -11.83
C ILE A 18 -14.79 16.27 -10.96
N LYS A 19 -14.27 15.83 -9.81
CA LYS A 19 -13.37 16.65 -8.98
C LYS A 19 -12.10 17.06 -9.72
N ASN A 20 -11.53 16.19 -10.56
CA ASN A 20 -10.35 16.52 -11.36
C ASN A 20 -10.71 17.53 -12.46
N LEU A 21 -11.84 17.38 -13.14
CA LEU A 21 -12.33 18.36 -14.11
C LEU A 21 -12.61 19.70 -13.44
N GLY A 22 -13.19 19.72 -12.24
CA GLY A 22 -13.41 20.93 -11.47
C GLY A 22 -12.14 21.70 -11.10
N LYS A 23 -10.97 21.05 -11.07
CA LYS A 23 -9.67 21.75 -10.91
C LYS A 23 -9.33 22.53 -12.19
N ILE A 24 -9.57 21.94 -13.35
CA ILE A 24 -9.34 22.59 -14.64
C ILE A 24 -10.30 23.79 -14.79
N VAL A 25 -11.57 23.59 -14.48
CA VAL A 25 -12.58 24.67 -14.52
C VAL A 25 -12.16 25.84 -13.64
N ARG A 26 -11.63 25.60 -12.44
CA ARG A 26 -11.14 26.67 -11.57
C ARG A 26 -9.95 27.44 -12.16
N ILE A 27 -9.05 26.76 -12.88
CA ILE A 27 -7.97 27.41 -13.62
C ILE A 27 -8.54 28.30 -14.72
N CYS A 28 -9.55 27.82 -15.48
CA CYS A 28 -10.20 28.58 -16.53
C CYS A 28 -10.92 29.83 -15.99
N LEU A 29 -11.60 29.71 -14.83
CA LEU A 29 -12.21 30.85 -14.15
C LEU A 29 -11.15 31.87 -13.69
N GLY A 30 -10.07 31.39 -13.08
CA GLY A 30 -8.96 32.27 -12.63
C GLY A 30 -8.25 33.02 -13.76
N ASN A 31 -8.23 32.45 -14.97
CA ASN A 31 -7.68 33.10 -16.16
C ASN A 31 -8.72 33.90 -16.96
N GLY A 32 -9.96 34.01 -16.48
CA GLY A 32 -11.03 34.73 -17.18
C GLY A 32 -11.55 34.03 -18.46
N TRP A 33 -11.17 32.76 -18.69
CA TRP A 33 -11.63 31.99 -19.86
C TRP A 33 -13.06 31.48 -19.71
N LEU A 34 -13.59 31.44 -18.48
CA LEU A 34 -14.97 31.15 -18.14
C LEU A 34 -15.50 32.26 -17.25
N ALA A 35 -16.71 32.75 -17.54
CA ALA A 35 -17.37 33.78 -16.77
C ALA A 35 -18.05 33.23 -15.51
N VAL A 36 -18.57 31.99 -15.55
CA VAL A 36 -19.33 31.36 -14.47
C VAL A 36 -18.85 29.91 -14.25
N ASP A 37 -18.84 29.50 -12.99
CA ASP A 37 -18.54 28.12 -12.65
C ASP A 37 -19.72 27.19 -13.01
N PRO A 38 -19.56 26.27 -13.98
CA PRO A 38 -20.59 25.32 -14.34
C PRO A 38 -20.92 24.31 -13.22
N TYR A 39 -20.08 24.22 -12.18
CA TYR A 39 -20.29 23.34 -11.04
C TYR A 39 -20.78 24.05 -9.78
N LEU A 40 -21.12 25.33 -9.84
CA LEU A 40 -21.51 26.16 -8.69
C LEU A 40 -22.54 25.47 -7.80
N ASN A 41 -23.56 24.84 -8.41
CA ASN A 41 -24.65 24.17 -7.70
C ASN A 41 -24.46 22.63 -7.59
N TYR A 42 -23.34 22.09 -8.07
CA TYR A 42 -23.11 20.65 -8.07
C TYR A 42 -22.39 20.19 -6.79
N LYS A 43 -23.12 19.48 -5.93
CA LYS A 43 -22.59 18.89 -4.68
C LYS A 43 -22.43 17.36 -4.85
N PRO A 44 -21.25 16.87 -5.15
CA PRO A 44 -21.03 15.42 -5.32
C PRO A 44 -21.14 14.69 -3.98
N LYS A 45 -22.04 13.70 -3.90
CA LYS A 45 -22.19 12.84 -2.72
C LYS A 45 -21.41 11.54 -2.91
N GLN A 46 -20.32 11.36 -2.14
CA GLN A 46 -19.56 10.13 -2.09
C GLN A 46 -20.28 9.08 -1.26
N ASN A 47 -20.25 7.82 -1.72
CA ASN A 47 -20.72 6.70 -0.93
C ASN A 47 -19.62 6.28 0.05
N THR A 48 -19.97 6.06 1.30
CA THR A 48 -19.09 5.47 2.30
C THR A 48 -18.80 4.02 1.92
N VAL A 49 -17.53 3.65 1.88
CA VAL A 49 -17.11 2.27 1.61
C VAL A 49 -16.56 1.70 2.90
N TYR A 50 -17.26 0.76 3.48
CA TYR A 50 -16.77 -0.04 4.60
C TYR A 50 -15.83 -1.11 4.06
N ARG A 51 -14.68 -1.25 4.70
CA ARG A 51 -13.71 -2.29 4.39
C ARG A 51 -13.53 -3.17 5.62
N GLU A 52 -13.67 -4.44 5.42
CA GLU A 52 -13.34 -5.42 6.45
C GLU A 52 -11.85 -5.39 6.73
N VAL A 53 -11.49 -5.59 7.99
CA VAL A 53 -10.11 -5.69 8.46
C VAL A 53 -9.87 -7.08 9.00
N LEU A 54 -8.65 -7.59 8.87
CA LEU A 54 -8.27 -8.88 9.40
C LEU A 54 -8.27 -8.88 10.93
N THR A 55 -8.82 -9.92 11.51
CA THR A 55 -8.68 -10.21 12.94
C THR A 55 -7.28 -10.76 13.25
N LYS A 56 -6.91 -10.82 14.53
CA LYS A 56 -5.62 -11.40 14.95
C LYS A 56 -5.53 -12.89 14.59
N GLU A 57 -6.65 -13.61 14.74
CA GLU A 57 -6.76 -15.04 14.45
C GLU A 57 -6.58 -15.30 12.95
N GLU A 58 -7.19 -14.49 12.10
CA GLU A 58 -7.03 -14.58 10.64
C GLU A 58 -5.59 -14.29 10.22
N LEU A 59 -4.97 -13.25 10.79
CA LEU A 59 -3.58 -12.93 10.52
C LEU A 59 -2.63 -14.06 10.96
N SER A 60 -2.89 -14.70 12.10
CA SER A 60 -2.11 -15.85 12.57
C SER A 60 -2.26 -17.04 11.63
N ARG A 61 -3.48 -17.37 11.18
CA ARG A 61 -3.72 -18.42 10.19
C ARG A 61 -2.98 -18.18 8.89
N ILE A 62 -2.99 -16.94 8.39
CA ILE A 62 -2.24 -16.54 7.18
C ILE A 62 -0.74 -16.76 7.39
N LYS A 63 -0.20 -16.33 8.53
CA LYS A 63 1.21 -16.45 8.87
C LYS A 63 1.69 -17.91 8.92
N GLU A 64 0.88 -18.80 9.50
CA GLU A 64 1.22 -20.20 9.73
C GLU A 64 1.02 -21.08 8.49
N LYS A 65 0.22 -20.63 7.54
CA LYS A 65 -0.10 -21.41 6.34
C LYS A 65 1.12 -21.66 5.48
N LYS A 66 1.38 -22.92 5.20
CA LYS A 66 2.40 -23.36 4.26
C LYS A 66 1.80 -23.43 2.86
N PHE A 67 2.52 -22.89 1.89
CA PHE A 67 2.14 -22.95 0.47
C PHE A 67 3.13 -23.84 -0.28
N SER A 68 2.63 -24.62 -1.22
CA SER A 68 3.45 -25.46 -2.11
C SER A 68 4.32 -24.62 -3.04
N MET A 69 3.87 -23.43 -3.44
CA MET A 69 4.62 -22.50 -4.28
C MET A 69 5.36 -21.48 -3.43
N GLU A 70 6.69 -21.47 -3.51
CA GLU A 70 7.57 -20.54 -2.80
C GLU A 70 7.18 -19.07 -3.02
N ARG A 71 6.79 -18.70 -4.26
CA ARG A 71 6.38 -17.34 -4.60
C ARG A 71 5.16 -16.87 -3.81
N VAL A 72 4.21 -17.75 -3.53
CA VAL A 72 3.02 -17.42 -2.70
C VAL A 72 3.44 -17.26 -1.25
N GLY A 73 4.36 -18.10 -0.76
CA GLY A 73 4.98 -17.95 0.56
C GLY A 73 5.67 -16.60 0.73
N THR A 74 6.45 -16.17 -0.26
CA THR A 74 7.08 -14.84 -0.26
C THR A 74 6.06 -13.71 -0.20
N VAL A 75 4.97 -13.80 -0.97
CA VAL A 75 3.88 -12.79 -0.94
C VAL A 75 3.19 -12.76 0.42
N ARG A 76 2.92 -13.92 1.02
CA ARG A 76 2.40 -14.03 2.38
C ARG A 76 3.31 -13.31 3.37
N ASP A 77 4.61 -13.57 3.33
CA ASP A 77 5.57 -12.99 4.28
C ASP A 77 5.66 -11.46 4.11
N MET A 78 5.68 -10.95 2.88
CA MET A 78 5.63 -9.52 2.61
C MET A 78 4.33 -8.88 3.11
N PHE A 79 3.20 -9.57 2.95
CA PHE A 79 1.90 -9.10 3.45
C PHE A 79 1.89 -9.06 4.98
N VAL A 80 2.31 -10.15 5.64
CA VAL A 80 2.42 -10.23 7.11
C VAL A 80 3.38 -9.17 7.63
N PHE A 81 4.54 -8.98 7.00
CA PHE A 81 5.49 -7.92 7.34
C PHE A 81 4.84 -6.53 7.27
N SER A 82 4.08 -6.25 6.21
CA SER A 82 3.34 -4.99 6.06
C SER A 82 2.31 -4.80 7.17
N CYS A 83 1.63 -5.87 7.61
CA CYS A 83 0.67 -5.81 8.72
C CYS A 83 1.33 -5.44 10.05
N TYR A 84 2.54 -5.96 10.33
CA TYR A 84 3.25 -5.69 11.57
C TYR A 84 4.04 -4.39 11.57
N THR A 85 4.37 -3.82 10.41
CA THR A 85 5.14 -2.57 10.30
C THR A 85 4.30 -1.36 9.91
N GLY A 86 3.09 -1.58 9.36
CA GLY A 86 2.25 -0.51 8.82
C GLY A 86 2.81 0.14 7.56
N LEU A 87 3.85 -0.46 6.95
CA LEU A 87 4.44 0.02 5.70
C LEU A 87 3.58 -0.36 4.50
N ALA A 88 3.41 0.59 3.59
CA ALA A 88 2.79 0.30 2.30
C ALA A 88 3.72 -0.55 1.44
N TYR A 89 3.16 -1.34 0.51
CA TYR A 89 3.94 -2.17 -0.41
C TYR A 89 5.12 -1.42 -1.04
N VAL A 90 4.90 -0.22 -1.50
CA VAL A 90 5.92 0.61 -2.17
C VAL A 90 7.09 0.98 -1.24
N ASP A 91 6.81 1.09 0.06
CA ASP A 91 7.82 1.42 1.08
C ASP A 91 8.57 0.17 1.50
N VAL A 92 7.89 -0.99 1.64
CA VAL A 92 8.54 -2.29 1.86
C VAL A 92 9.50 -2.61 0.72
N CYS A 93 9.08 -2.32 -0.51
CA CYS A 93 9.85 -2.59 -1.71
C CYS A 93 11.20 -1.84 -1.80
N LYS A 94 11.29 -0.66 -1.25
CA LYS A 94 12.53 0.16 -1.26
C LYS A 94 13.39 -0.01 -0.01
N LEU A 95 12.87 -0.74 1.00
CA LEU A 95 13.47 -0.82 2.32
C LEU A 95 14.85 -1.49 2.25
N LYS A 96 15.88 -0.74 2.63
CA LYS A 96 17.28 -1.17 2.60
C LYS A 96 17.70 -1.80 3.91
N ARG A 97 18.78 -2.60 3.88
CA ARG A 97 19.38 -3.17 5.08
C ARG A 97 19.93 -2.10 6.02
N SER A 98 20.47 -1.01 5.48
CA SER A 98 20.99 0.13 6.24
C SER A 98 19.89 0.91 7.02
N GLU A 99 18.61 0.74 6.66
CA GLU A 99 17.49 1.35 7.36
C GLU A 99 17.06 0.57 8.62
N LEU A 100 17.67 -0.62 8.85
CA LEU A 100 17.49 -1.39 10.08
C LEU A 100 18.56 -0.98 11.09
N VAL A 101 18.17 -0.29 12.13
CA VAL A 101 19.07 0.32 13.10
C VAL A 101 18.76 -0.16 14.51
N LYS A 102 19.79 -0.34 15.34
CA LYS A 102 19.61 -0.62 16.76
C LYS A 102 19.30 0.67 17.50
N GLY A 103 18.13 0.72 18.13
CA GLY A 103 17.70 1.88 18.92
C GLY A 103 18.43 2.00 20.27
N THR A 104 18.23 3.11 20.95
CA THR A 104 18.76 3.37 22.29
C THR A 104 18.20 2.43 23.35
N ASP A 105 17.03 1.85 23.07
CA ASP A 105 16.35 0.83 23.89
C ASP A 105 16.91 -0.61 23.67
N GLY A 106 17.95 -0.74 22.83
CA GLY A 106 18.54 -2.02 22.48
C GLY A 106 17.75 -2.84 21.47
N ASN A 107 16.53 -2.41 21.09
CA ASN A 107 15.69 -3.08 20.10
C ASN A 107 16.05 -2.63 18.67
N LEU A 108 15.61 -3.43 17.68
CA LEU A 108 15.75 -3.07 16.28
C LEU A 108 14.59 -2.17 15.84
N TRP A 109 14.92 -1.16 15.05
CA TRP A 109 14.02 -0.17 14.50
C TRP A 109 14.23 -0.03 12.99
N ILE A 110 13.17 0.24 12.25
CA ILE A 110 13.23 0.64 10.85
C ILE A 110 13.12 2.16 10.79
N TYR A 111 14.14 2.81 10.23
CA TYR A 111 14.17 4.25 9.98
C TYR A 111 14.08 4.49 8.49
N THR A 112 12.89 4.88 8.01
CA THR A 112 12.63 5.05 6.58
C THR A 112 11.76 6.28 6.33
N SER A 113 11.70 6.76 5.10
CA SER A 113 10.76 7.79 4.67
C SER A 113 9.65 7.21 3.81
N ARG A 114 8.41 7.68 3.98
CA ARG A 114 7.29 7.26 3.13
C ARG A 114 7.41 7.89 1.75
N LYS A 115 7.40 7.07 0.69
CA LYS A 115 7.51 7.55 -0.69
C LYS A 115 6.43 8.56 -1.10
N LYS A 116 5.22 8.45 -0.53
CA LYS A 116 4.09 9.32 -0.91
C LYS A 116 4.16 10.72 -0.30
N THR A 117 4.71 10.86 0.91
CA THR A 117 4.67 12.10 1.70
C THR A 117 6.04 12.59 2.11
N ASP A 118 7.09 11.83 1.80
CA ASP A 118 8.47 12.03 2.25
C ASP A 118 8.62 12.19 3.78
N THR A 119 7.64 11.65 4.51
CA THR A 119 7.60 11.73 5.97
C THR A 119 8.49 10.65 6.57
N LEU A 120 9.40 11.04 7.44
CA LEU A 120 10.23 10.12 8.23
C LEU A 120 9.33 9.24 9.13
N SER A 121 9.60 7.95 9.12
CA SER A 121 8.91 6.96 9.93
C SER A 121 9.92 6.15 10.72
N ARG A 122 9.70 6.03 12.02
CA ARG A 122 10.49 5.20 12.94
C ARG A 122 9.58 4.11 13.45
N ILE A 123 9.88 2.87 13.09
CA ILE A 123 8.97 1.72 13.32
C ILE A 123 9.72 0.68 14.14
N PRO A 124 9.24 0.32 15.34
CA PRO A 124 9.83 -0.77 16.11
C PRO A 124 9.64 -2.10 15.37
N VAL A 125 10.68 -2.91 15.32
CA VAL A 125 10.62 -4.24 14.67
C VAL A 125 10.07 -5.25 15.65
N LEU A 126 8.80 -5.58 15.50
CA LEU A 126 8.14 -6.60 16.32
C LEU A 126 8.70 -7.99 16.03
N PRO A 127 8.64 -8.95 16.97
CA PRO A 127 9.22 -10.29 16.81
C PRO A 127 8.78 -11.02 15.54
N ALA A 128 7.52 -10.86 15.11
CA ALA A 128 7.02 -11.46 13.89
C ALA A 128 7.66 -10.85 12.63
N ALA A 129 7.87 -9.54 12.60
CA ALA A 129 8.56 -8.87 11.49
C ALA A 129 10.05 -9.23 11.48
N LEU A 130 10.69 -9.33 12.65
CA LEU A 130 12.08 -9.74 12.78
C LEU A 130 12.32 -11.17 12.28
N ALA A 131 11.42 -12.10 12.58
CA ALA A 131 11.51 -13.47 12.08
C ALA A 131 11.50 -13.51 10.54
N ILE A 132 10.66 -12.67 9.90
CA ILE A 132 10.62 -12.56 8.44
C ILE A 132 11.93 -11.96 7.90
N ILE A 133 12.44 -10.88 8.48
CA ILE A 133 13.71 -10.28 8.07
C ILE A 133 14.84 -11.32 8.10
N LYS A 134 14.96 -12.08 9.19
CA LYS A 134 15.97 -13.14 9.35
C LYS A 134 15.82 -14.24 8.31
N ALA A 135 14.60 -14.64 7.98
CA ALA A 135 14.35 -15.67 6.96
C ALA A 135 14.84 -15.27 5.55
N TYR A 136 14.90 -13.98 5.25
CA TYR A 136 15.35 -13.46 3.95
C TYR A 136 16.75 -12.83 3.99
N GLU A 137 17.48 -12.91 5.10
CA GLU A 137 18.80 -12.30 5.26
C GLU A 137 19.83 -12.82 4.23
N SER A 138 19.81 -14.12 3.95
CA SER A 138 20.69 -14.78 2.97
C SER A 138 20.07 -14.92 1.58
N HIS A 139 18.86 -14.36 1.34
CA HIS A 139 18.19 -14.50 0.05
C HIS A 139 18.97 -13.78 -1.06
N PRO A 140 19.30 -14.44 -2.20
CA PRO A 140 20.18 -13.90 -3.24
C PRO A 140 19.71 -12.52 -3.77
N GLN A 141 18.41 -12.35 -3.98
CA GLN A 141 17.85 -11.10 -4.45
C GLN A 141 18.03 -9.95 -3.44
N CYS A 142 17.93 -10.26 -2.14
CA CYS A 142 18.13 -9.28 -1.08
C CYS A 142 19.60 -8.85 -0.95
N ILE A 143 20.54 -9.76 -1.18
CA ILE A 143 21.97 -9.48 -1.17
C ILE A 143 22.33 -8.56 -2.34
N VAL A 144 21.91 -8.94 -3.56
CA VAL A 144 22.27 -8.21 -4.79
C VAL A 144 21.66 -6.80 -4.81
N LYS A 145 20.43 -6.62 -4.30
CA LYS A 145 19.72 -5.32 -4.32
C LYS A 145 19.85 -4.52 -3.03
N ASP A 146 20.55 -5.04 -2.03
CA ASP A 146 20.64 -4.43 -0.69
C ASP A 146 19.26 -4.10 -0.10
N THR A 147 18.30 -5.03 -0.22
CA THR A 147 16.94 -4.88 0.32
C THR A 147 16.70 -5.83 1.49
N LEU A 148 15.80 -5.46 2.42
CA LEU A 148 15.44 -6.33 3.54
C LEU A 148 14.60 -7.54 3.11
N LEU A 149 13.77 -7.39 2.07
CA LEU A 149 12.87 -8.43 1.58
C LEU A 149 12.99 -8.59 0.06
N PRO A 150 12.71 -9.79 -0.47
CA PRO A 150 12.72 -10.02 -1.91
C PRO A 150 11.57 -9.27 -2.60
N MET A 151 11.87 -8.74 -3.77
CA MET A 151 10.98 -7.83 -4.50
C MET A 151 10.20 -8.57 -5.57
N LEU A 152 8.88 -8.50 -5.50
CA LEU A 152 7.97 -8.83 -6.60
C LEU A 152 7.37 -7.55 -7.18
N SER A 153 7.00 -7.54 -8.45
CA SER A 153 6.26 -6.40 -9.02
C SER A 153 4.87 -6.27 -8.38
N ASN A 154 4.33 -5.05 -8.33
CA ASN A 154 3.00 -4.80 -7.77
C ASN A 154 1.91 -5.66 -8.43
N GLN A 155 2.02 -5.88 -9.74
CA GLN A 155 1.10 -6.74 -10.48
C GLN A 155 1.16 -8.20 -9.98
N LYS A 156 2.36 -8.74 -9.80
CA LYS A 156 2.57 -10.10 -9.27
C LYS A 156 2.12 -10.21 -7.81
N MET A 157 2.43 -9.19 -6.98
CA MET A 157 1.93 -9.13 -5.60
C MET A 157 0.41 -9.24 -5.56
N ASN A 158 -0.30 -8.43 -6.33
CA ASN A 158 -1.77 -8.44 -6.35
C ASN A 158 -2.33 -9.78 -6.87
N ALA A 159 -1.72 -10.36 -7.89
CA ALA A 159 -2.13 -11.66 -8.43
C ALA A 159 -1.98 -12.79 -7.40
N TYR A 160 -0.88 -12.82 -6.65
CA TYR A 160 -0.62 -13.85 -5.64
C TYR A 160 -1.22 -13.53 -4.26
N CYS A 161 -1.65 -12.29 -4.00
CA CYS A 161 -2.41 -11.97 -2.79
C CYS A 161 -3.83 -12.56 -2.80
N ALA A 162 -4.42 -12.82 -3.95
CA ALA A 162 -5.77 -13.40 -4.04
C ALA A 162 -5.86 -14.76 -3.31
N PRO A 163 -4.96 -15.74 -3.54
CA PRO A 163 -4.95 -17.01 -2.80
C PRO A 163 -4.68 -16.86 -1.29
N VAL A 164 -3.99 -15.78 -0.88
CA VAL A 164 -3.69 -15.50 0.53
C VAL A 164 -4.90 -14.93 1.26
N LYS A 165 -5.80 -14.23 0.56
CA LYS A 165 -7.00 -13.59 1.13
C LYS A 165 -8.22 -14.52 1.21
N VAL A 166 -8.22 -15.65 0.52
CA VAL A 166 -9.31 -16.63 0.47
C VAL A 166 -9.24 -17.59 1.68
N LEU A 167 -8.72 -17.14 2.78
CA LEU A 167 -8.58 -17.83 4.05
C LEU A 167 -9.44 -17.15 5.11
#